data_6d25e04b9a4cfdfeb65c7a98d9d06eb7
#
_entry.id   6d25e04b9a4cfdfeb65c7a98d9d06eb7
#
_cell.length_a   1.000
_cell.length_b   1.000
_cell.length_c   1.000
_cell.angle_alpha   90.00
_cell.angle_beta   90.00
_cell.angle_gamma   90.00
#
_symmetry.space_group_name_H-M   'P 1'
#
loop_
_entity.id
_entity.type
_entity.pdbx_description
1 polymer ?
#
loop_
_entity_poly.entity_id
_entity_poly.type
_entity_poly.pdbx_seq_one_letter_code
_entity_poly.pdbx_strand_id
1 'polypeptide(L)'
;MSHVFTYPKSRFEPAVLVNLHAREERERLSASALKGFFKLASAWQLRDEDARELLGGVPSSTFYEWKKNPDPVVLSVDRITRVSFILGIYKSLHILYGDELADEWVRLPNTNAVFGGRTPLAYMLAGGLLAMQTVRKLLDARRGGL
;
A
#
# COMPACT_ATOMS: atom_id res chain seq x y z
N MET A 1 -21.13 -0.44 14.79
CA MET A 1 -20.19 0.31 15.62
C MET A 1 -18.78 0.14 15.10
N SER A 2 -18.11 1.24 14.90
CA SER A 2 -16.74 1.22 14.47
C SER A 2 -15.82 0.77 15.61
N HIS A 3 -14.94 -0.16 15.34
CA HIS A 3 -13.94 -0.58 16.32
C HIS A 3 -12.66 0.17 16.08
N VAL A 4 -12.23 0.90 17.10
CA VAL A 4 -10.95 1.59 17.05
C VAL A 4 -10.04 0.88 18.04
N PHE A 5 -9.00 0.27 17.49
CA PHE A 5 -8.00 -0.40 18.29
C PHE A 5 -6.80 0.51 18.48
N THR A 6 -6.10 0.35 19.56
CA THR A 6 -4.87 1.08 19.78
C THR A 6 -3.70 0.11 19.88
N TYR A 7 -2.61 0.46 19.21
CA TYR A 7 -1.35 -0.25 19.33
C TYR A 7 -0.22 0.78 19.20
N PRO A 8 0.98 0.48 19.65
CA PRO A 8 2.04 1.48 19.67
C PRO A 8 2.47 1.96 18.28
N LYS A 9 2.62 3.26 18.10
CA LYS A 9 3.32 3.85 16.95
C LYS A 9 4.81 3.62 17.08
N SER A 10 5.28 3.68 18.29
CA SER A 10 6.57 3.24 18.73
C SER A 10 6.34 2.15 19.76
N ARG A 11 7.39 1.74 20.43
CA ARG A 11 7.31 0.75 21.50
C ARG A 11 6.32 1.14 22.62
N PHE A 12 6.11 2.43 22.85
CA PHE A 12 5.39 2.93 24.01
C PHE A 12 4.17 3.79 23.72
N GLU A 13 4.01 4.22 22.49
CA GLU A 13 2.91 5.11 22.10
C GLU A 13 1.76 4.36 21.44
N PRO A 14 0.54 4.50 21.94
CA PRO A 14 -0.60 3.87 21.27
C PRO A 14 -0.87 4.54 19.92
N ALA A 15 -1.24 3.73 18.94
CA ALA A 15 -1.73 4.18 17.66
C ALA A 15 -3.14 3.63 17.44
N VAL A 16 -3.94 4.39 16.72
CA VAL A 16 -5.31 3.98 16.41
C VAL A 16 -5.28 3.01 15.22
N LEU A 17 -5.81 1.82 15.44
CA LEU A 17 -6.00 0.83 14.38
C LEU A 17 -7.46 0.87 13.95
N VAL A 18 -7.68 1.15 12.68
CA VAL A 18 -9.02 1.29 12.12
C VAL A 18 -9.58 -0.07 11.73
N ASN A 19 -10.87 -0.31 12.03
CA ASN A 19 -11.57 -1.48 11.58
C ASN A 19 -12.06 -1.30 10.14
N LEU A 20 -11.31 -1.84 9.18
CA LEU A 20 -11.63 -1.70 7.75
C LEU A 20 -12.85 -2.52 7.32
N HIS A 21 -13.38 -3.40 8.18
CA HIS A 21 -14.63 -4.10 7.90
C HIS A 21 -15.86 -3.22 8.12
N ALA A 22 -15.73 -2.14 8.89
CA ALA A 22 -16.81 -1.18 9.08
C ALA A 22 -16.92 -0.29 7.85
N ARG A 23 -18.10 -0.27 7.21
CA ARG A 23 -18.32 0.52 5.99
C ARG A 23 -18.08 2.01 6.23
N GLU A 24 -18.51 2.53 7.34
CA GLU A 24 -18.33 3.94 7.69
C GLU A 24 -16.86 4.34 7.78
N GLU A 25 -16.00 3.43 8.24
CA GLU A 25 -14.55 3.68 8.25
C GLU A 25 -13.98 3.68 6.84
N ARG A 26 -14.46 2.77 5.98
CA ARG A 26 -14.06 2.76 4.58
C ARG A 26 -14.54 4.01 3.84
N GLU A 27 -15.76 4.46 4.13
CA GLU A 27 -16.27 5.71 3.56
C GLU A 27 -15.39 6.89 3.93
N ARG A 28 -14.95 6.93 5.18
CA ARG A 28 -14.10 8.01 5.68
C ARG A 28 -12.70 8.00 5.06
N LEU A 29 -12.14 6.81 4.80
CA LEU A 29 -10.74 6.65 4.43
C LEU A 29 -10.49 6.47 2.94
N SER A 30 -11.48 6.02 2.18
CA SER A 30 -11.26 5.60 0.79
C SER A 30 -10.72 6.69 -0.11
N ALA A 31 -11.28 7.88 -0.07
CA ALA A 31 -10.83 8.98 -0.94
C ALA A 31 -9.37 9.34 -0.67
N SER A 32 -9.01 9.49 0.60
CA SER A 32 -7.63 9.78 1.01
C SER A 32 -6.67 8.67 0.61
N ALA A 33 -7.08 7.42 0.82
CA ALA A 33 -6.28 6.26 0.45
C ALA A 33 -6.03 6.22 -1.06
N LEU A 34 -7.07 6.45 -1.87
CA LEU A 34 -6.94 6.50 -3.33
C LEU A 34 -6.03 7.62 -3.79
N LYS A 35 -6.17 8.83 -3.23
CA LYS A 35 -5.30 9.94 -3.57
C LYS A 35 -3.84 9.60 -3.27
N GLY A 36 -3.59 9.01 -2.12
CA GLY A 36 -2.25 8.53 -1.74
C GLY A 36 -1.74 7.47 -2.71
N PHE A 37 -2.58 6.53 -3.07
CA PHE A 37 -2.22 5.48 -4.02
C PHE A 37 -1.84 6.06 -5.39
N PHE A 38 -2.64 6.95 -5.94
CA PHE A 38 -2.33 7.55 -7.24
C PHE A 38 -1.04 8.37 -7.20
N LYS A 39 -0.77 9.05 -6.08
CA LYS A 39 0.47 9.78 -5.89
C LYS A 39 1.68 8.84 -5.90
N LEU A 40 1.62 7.76 -5.14
CA LEU A 40 2.74 6.80 -5.12
C LEU A 40 2.89 6.06 -6.45
N ALA A 41 1.78 5.77 -7.12
CA ALA A 41 1.82 5.13 -8.44
C ALA A 41 2.60 6.00 -9.44
N SER A 42 2.40 7.31 -9.38
CA SER A 42 3.16 8.26 -10.18
C SER A 42 4.64 8.27 -9.78
N ALA A 43 4.93 8.32 -8.48
CA ALA A 43 6.32 8.31 -7.96
C ALA A 43 7.05 7.02 -8.36
N TRP A 44 6.37 5.89 -8.32
CA TRP A 44 6.93 4.60 -8.73
C TRP A 44 6.92 4.39 -10.24
N GLN A 45 6.37 5.34 -11.01
CA GLN A 45 6.26 5.26 -12.46
C GLN A 45 5.56 3.97 -12.92
N LEU A 46 4.48 3.61 -12.22
CA LEU A 46 3.71 2.41 -12.55
C LEU A 46 2.95 2.61 -13.87
N ARG A 47 2.90 1.55 -14.68
CA ARG A 47 1.96 1.50 -15.79
C ARG A 47 0.55 1.39 -15.23
N ASP A 48 -0.44 1.94 -15.94
CA ASP A 48 -1.83 1.90 -15.49
C ASP A 48 -2.29 0.47 -15.25
N GLU A 49 -1.91 -0.48 -16.09
CA GLU A 49 -2.27 -1.89 -15.93
C GLU A 49 -1.70 -2.49 -14.64
N ASP A 50 -0.48 -2.11 -14.25
CA ASP A 50 0.13 -2.58 -13.01
C ASP A 50 -0.54 -1.93 -11.79
N ALA A 51 -0.85 -0.66 -11.87
CA ALA A 51 -1.58 0.04 -10.80
C ALA A 51 -2.96 -0.59 -10.57
N ARG A 52 -3.67 -0.90 -11.65
CA ARG A 52 -4.97 -1.57 -11.59
C ARG A 52 -4.86 -2.95 -10.95
N GLU A 53 -3.82 -3.69 -11.28
CA GLU A 53 -3.58 -5.02 -10.71
C GLU A 53 -3.25 -4.94 -9.22
N LEU A 54 -2.43 -3.97 -8.80
CA LEU A 54 -2.16 -3.76 -7.39
C LEU A 54 -3.42 -3.44 -6.59
N LEU A 55 -4.40 -2.78 -7.22
CA LEU A 55 -5.70 -2.49 -6.59
C LEU A 55 -6.65 -3.71 -6.58
N GLY A 56 -6.20 -4.85 -7.08
CA GLY A 56 -7.01 -6.06 -7.10
C GLY A 56 -7.74 -6.31 -8.41
N GLY A 57 -7.20 -5.80 -9.52
CA GLY A 57 -7.78 -6.03 -10.84
C GLY A 57 -8.94 -5.09 -11.17
N VAL A 58 -8.80 -3.82 -10.88
CA VAL A 58 -9.83 -2.82 -11.18
C VAL A 58 -9.98 -2.65 -12.69
N PRO A 59 -11.20 -2.67 -13.24
CA PRO A 59 -11.43 -2.40 -14.67
C PRO A 59 -10.92 -1.02 -15.07
N SER A 60 -10.45 -0.90 -16.32
CA SER A 60 -9.88 0.33 -16.84
C SER A 60 -10.79 1.54 -16.66
N SER A 61 -12.08 1.42 -17.03
CA SER A 61 -13.02 2.52 -16.92
C SER A 61 -13.20 2.99 -15.47
N THR A 62 -13.33 2.03 -14.55
CA THR A 62 -13.46 2.32 -13.12
C THR A 62 -12.21 2.99 -12.58
N PHE A 63 -11.04 2.51 -12.97
CA PHE A 63 -9.76 3.06 -12.55
C PHE A 63 -9.63 4.55 -12.95
N TYR A 64 -9.95 4.88 -14.18
CA TYR A 64 -9.87 6.26 -14.64
C TYR A 64 -10.93 7.14 -14.00
N GLU A 65 -12.12 6.60 -13.73
CA GLU A 65 -13.16 7.32 -13.01
C GLU A 65 -12.71 7.66 -11.58
N TRP A 66 -12.10 6.71 -10.89
CA TRP A 66 -11.56 6.93 -9.55
C TRP A 66 -10.44 7.96 -9.54
N LYS A 67 -9.58 7.90 -10.56
CA LYS A 67 -8.47 8.84 -10.67
C LYS A 67 -8.97 10.27 -10.88
N LYS A 68 -10.03 10.40 -11.66
CA LYS A 68 -10.64 11.69 -11.96
C LYS A 68 -11.41 12.25 -10.76
N ASN A 69 -12.15 11.40 -10.06
CA ASN A 69 -13.00 11.82 -8.95
C ASN A 69 -12.99 10.79 -7.83
N PRO A 70 -11.99 10.83 -6.95
CA PRO A 70 -11.87 9.84 -5.86
C PRO A 70 -12.83 10.08 -4.70
N ASP A 71 -13.37 11.29 -4.53
CA ASP A 71 -14.10 11.67 -3.32
C ASP A 71 -15.31 10.79 -2.99
N PRO A 72 -16.15 10.38 -3.95
CA PRO A 72 -17.30 9.55 -3.61
C PRO A 72 -17.00 8.05 -3.50
N VAL A 73 -15.76 7.63 -3.75
CA VAL A 73 -15.43 6.21 -3.82
C VAL A 73 -15.39 5.59 -2.43
N VAL A 74 -16.03 4.42 -2.29
CA VAL A 74 -15.91 3.57 -1.11
C VAL A 74 -15.27 2.25 -1.54
N LEU A 75 -14.03 2.03 -1.11
CA LEU A 75 -13.31 0.82 -1.47
C LEU A 75 -13.82 -0.39 -0.69
N SER A 76 -13.78 -1.55 -1.31
CA SER A 76 -14.04 -2.82 -0.63
C SER A 76 -12.97 -3.08 0.44
N VAL A 77 -13.25 -4.02 1.34
CA VAL A 77 -12.27 -4.44 2.35
C VAL A 77 -10.97 -4.90 1.69
N ASP A 78 -11.07 -5.72 0.65
CA ASP A 78 -9.89 -6.21 -0.08
C ASP A 78 -9.07 -5.05 -0.66
N ARG A 79 -9.71 -4.14 -1.38
CA ARG A 79 -9.01 -3.05 -2.05
C ARG A 79 -8.38 -2.06 -1.08
N ILE A 80 -9.10 -1.69 -0.03
CA ILE A 80 -8.55 -0.75 0.95
C ILE A 80 -7.41 -1.39 1.74
N THR A 81 -7.47 -2.70 1.98
CA THR A 81 -6.38 -3.43 2.64
C THR A 81 -5.12 -3.43 1.77
N ARG A 82 -5.26 -3.67 0.47
CA ARG A 82 -4.15 -3.59 -0.49
C ARG A 82 -3.51 -2.21 -0.48
N VAL A 83 -4.32 -1.18 -0.57
CA VAL A 83 -3.85 0.21 -0.56
C VAL A 83 -3.14 0.51 0.77
N SER A 84 -3.68 0.05 1.88
CA SER A 84 -3.07 0.25 3.20
C SER A 84 -1.67 -0.35 3.28
N PHE A 85 -1.48 -1.58 2.80
CA PHE A 85 -0.16 -2.19 2.76
C PHE A 85 0.80 -1.42 1.86
N ILE A 86 0.34 -1.03 0.68
CA ILE A 86 1.17 -0.32 -0.30
C ILE A 86 1.58 1.07 0.22
N LEU A 87 0.66 1.81 0.83
CA LEU A 87 0.98 3.09 1.45
C LEU A 87 2.00 2.93 2.56
N GLY A 88 1.87 1.89 3.38
CA GLY A 88 2.83 1.59 4.43
C GLY A 88 4.20 1.23 3.87
N ILE A 89 4.25 0.50 2.78
CA ILE A 89 5.51 0.18 2.07
C ILE A 89 6.17 1.48 1.59
N TYR A 90 5.40 2.35 0.94
CA TYR A 90 5.90 3.64 0.45
C TYR A 90 6.50 4.47 1.59
N LYS A 91 5.77 4.59 2.68
CA LYS A 91 6.21 5.33 3.86
C LYS A 91 7.49 4.73 4.45
N SER A 92 7.55 3.42 4.58
CA SER A 92 8.72 2.72 5.13
C SER A 92 9.96 2.95 4.26
N LEU A 93 9.80 2.90 2.94
CA LEU A 93 10.91 3.14 2.01
C LEU A 93 11.47 4.54 2.17
N HIS A 94 10.61 5.55 2.31
CA HIS A 94 11.05 6.93 2.49
C HIS A 94 11.70 7.18 3.85
N ILE A 95 11.35 6.40 4.85
CA ILE A 95 12.00 6.46 6.17
C ILE A 95 13.38 5.79 6.13
N LEU A 96 13.48 4.64 5.43
CA LEU A 96 14.73 3.86 5.40
C LEU A 96 15.76 4.42 4.43
N TYR A 97 15.32 4.99 3.32
CA TYR A 97 16.18 5.44 2.22
C TYR A 97 15.88 6.88 1.86
N GLY A 98 16.79 7.52 1.12
CA GLY A 98 16.50 8.83 0.55
C GLY A 98 15.40 8.76 -0.50
N ASP A 99 14.75 9.88 -0.79
CA ASP A 99 13.57 9.92 -1.66
C ASP A 99 13.79 9.25 -3.02
N GLU A 100 14.94 9.51 -3.63
CA GLU A 100 15.24 8.96 -4.95
C GLU A 100 15.30 7.43 -4.93
N LEU A 101 16.07 6.85 -4.00
CA LEU A 101 16.16 5.40 -3.89
C LEU A 101 14.85 4.79 -3.42
N ALA A 102 14.13 5.46 -2.53
CA ALA A 102 12.84 4.98 -2.04
C ALA A 102 11.84 4.79 -3.19
N ASP A 103 11.82 5.71 -4.15
CA ASP A 103 10.90 5.63 -5.28
C ASP A 103 11.34 4.60 -6.34
N GLU A 104 12.63 4.28 -6.40
CA GLU A 104 13.16 3.29 -7.34
C GLU A 104 13.14 1.87 -6.80
N TRP A 105 13.17 1.70 -5.48
CA TRP A 105 13.40 0.42 -4.82
C TRP A 105 12.50 -0.71 -5.33
N VAL A 106 11.21 -0.43 -5.53
CA VAL A 106 10.26 -1.47 -5.97
C VAL A 106 10.52 -1.95 -7.38
N ARG A 107 11.22 -1.17 -8.20
CA ARG A 107 11.51 -1.48 -9.60
C ARG A 107 12.92 -2.03 -9.82
N LEU A 108 13.71 -2.15 -8.76
CA LEU A 108 15.07 -2.67 -8.84
C LEU A 108 15.11 -4.13 -8.44
N PRO A 109 15.94 -4.95 -9.10
CA PRO A 109 16.17 -6.32 -8.64
C PRO A 109 16.66 -6.31 -7.20
N ASN A 110 16.19 -7.26 -6.40
CA ASN A 110 16.50 -7.32 -4.98
C ASN A 110 17.20 -8.65 -4.65
N THR A 111 18.25 -8.58 -3.85
CA THR A 111 19.02 -9.75 -3.46
C THR A 111 18.41 -10.54 -2.32
N ASN A 112 17.39 -10.00 -1.65
CA ASN A 112 16.71 -10.74 -0.59
C ASN A 112 16.05 -11.99 -1.18
N ALA A 113 16.29 -13.14 -0.55
CA ALA A 113 15.82 -14.44 -1.04
C ALA A 113 14.30 -14.51 -1.21
N VAL A 114 13.53 -13.71 -0.46
CA VAL A 114 12.07 -13.70 -0.55
C VAL A 114 11.58 -13.33 -1.95
N PHE A 115 12.34 -12.52 -2.67
CA PHE A 115 11.95 -12.07 -4.01
C PHE A 115 12.31 -13.04 -5.13
N GLY A 116 13.15 -14.03 -4.84
CA GLY A 116 13.55 -15.03 -5.84
C GLY A 116 14.19 -14.44 -7.10
N GLY A 117 14.95 -13.35 -6.95
CA GLY A 117 15.58 -12.65 -8.07
C GLY A 117 14.69 -11.63 -8.76
N ARG A 118 13.44 -11.53 -8.37
CA ARG A 118 12.50 -10.56 -8.95
C ARG A 118 12.65 -9.18 -8.33
N THR A 119 12.07 -8.19 -9.00
CA THR A 119 11.86 -6.89 -8.35
C THR A 119 10.74 -7.01 -7.31
N PRO A 120 10.76 -6.20 -6.25
CA PRO A 120 9.63 -6.19 -5.31
C PRO A 120 8.29 -5.93 -5.98
N LEU A 121 8.24 -5.07 -6.98
CA LEU A 121 7.01 -4.83 -7.75
C LEU A 121 6.51 -6.10 -8.44
N ALA A 122 7.38 -6.81 -9.16
CA ALA A 122 7.00 -8.05 -9.84
C ALA A 122 6.52 -9.10 -8.83
N TYR A 123 7.17 -9.17 -7.67
CA TYR A 123 6.77 -10.08 -6.60
C TYR A 123 5.35 -9.76 -6.09
N MET A 124 5.04 -8.48 -5.86
CA MET A 124 3.72 -8.06 -5.40
C MET A 124 2.64 -8.24 -6.47
N LEU A 125 2.97 -7.99 -7.73
CA LEU A 125 2.02 -8.21 -8.83
C LEU A 125 1.68 -9.69 -8.97
N ALA A 126 2.65 -10.57 -8.80
CA ALA A 126 2.43 -12.02 -8.89
C ALA A 126 1.72 -12.59 -7.67
N GLY A 127 2.07 -12.14 -6.48
CA GLY A 127 1.59 -12.72 -5.23
C GLY A 127 0.41 -12.01 -4.58
N GLY A 128 0.04 -10.83 -5.05
CA GLY A 128 -1.12 -10.09 -4.55
C GLY A 128 -1.01 -9.67 -3.10
N LEU A 129 -2.14 -9.74 -2.40
CA LEU A 129 -2.24 -9.24 -1.02
C LEU A 129 -1.23 -9.88 -0.06
N LEU A 130 -1.02 -11.19 -0.16
CA LEU A 130 -0.06 -11.87 0.72
C LEU A 130 1.37 -11.42 0.45
N ALA A 131 1.71 -11.17 -0.81
CA ALA A 131 3.04 -10.65 -1.16
C ALA A 131 3.22 -9.23 -0.61
N MET A 132 2.21 -8.38 -0.72
CA MET A 132 2.24 -7.03 -0.15
C MET A 132 2.46 -7.08 1.36
N GLN A 133 1.77 -7.98 2.05
CA GLN A 133 1.95 -8.17 3.48
C GLN A 133 3.38 -8.58 3.82
N THR A 134 3.95 -9.49 3.04
CA THR A 134 5.34 -9.94 3.24
C THR A 134 6.32 -8.79 3.08
N VAL A 135 6.17 -7.98 2.02
CA VAL A 135 7.05 -6.83 1.80
C VAL A 135 6.90 -5.80 2.93
N ARG A 136 5.67 -5.54 3.35
CA ARG A 136 5.40 -4.62 4.46
C ARG A 136 6.10 -5.07 5.73
N LYS A 137 5.98 -6.35 6.08
CA LYS A 137 6.64 -6.91 7.27
C LYS A 137 8.15 -6.83 7.19
N LEU A 138 8.72 -7.12 6.01
CA LEU A 138 10.16 -7.02 5.80
C LEU A 138 10.68 -5.60 6.08
N LEU A 139 10.00 -4.60 5.54
CA LEU A 139 10.39 -3.21 5.72
C LEU A 139 10.13 -2.71 7.15
N ASP A 140 9.04 -3.12 7.76
CA ASP A 140 8.74 -2.77 9.16
C ASP A 140 9.80 -3.34 10.11
N ALA A 141 10.27 -4.56 9.87
CA ALA A 141 11.34 -5.16 10.65
C ALA A 141 12.64 -4.35 10.55
N ARG A 142 12.96 -3.86 9.35
CA ARG A 142 14.14 -3.00 9.15
C ARG A 142 14.01 -1.67 9.86
N ARG A 143 12.81 -1.09 9.86
CA ARG A 143 12.54 0.18 10.56
C ARG A 143 12.60 0.03 12.07
N GLY A 144 12.07 -1.09 12.57
CA GLY A 144 11.95 -1.31 14.00
C GLY A 144 13.23 -1.73 14.69
N GLY A 145 14.28 -2.06 13.95
CA GLY A 145 15.54 -2.52 14.51
C GLY A 145 15.43 -3.89 15.17
N LEU A 146 14.51 -4.70 14.74
CA LEU A 146 14.27 -6.03 15.28
C LEU A 146 14.95 -7.12 14.46
#